data_2a644361d0b01853f003c54ead9f1d55
#
_entry.id   2a644361d0b01853f003c54ead9f1d55
#
_cell.length_a   1.000
_cell.length_b   1.000
_cell.length_c   1.000
_cell.angle_alpha   90.00
_cell.angle_beta   90.00
_cell.angle_gamma   90.00
#
_symmetry.space_group_name_H-M   'P 1'
#
loop_
_entity.id
_entity.type
_entity.pdbx_description
1 polymer ?
#
loop_
_entity_poly.entity_id
_entity_poly.type
_entity_poly.pdbx_seq_one_letter_code
_entity_poly.pdbx_strand_id
1 'polypeptide(L)'
;MMNLNTLEYIVALDAHRNFVKAAQACGVSQPTLSTMIKNLEAELDVVIFDRNSHPVRPTIIGQKIIAQAKVTLSNAAYIEELAASERGVESGSLNIGIIPTIAPYLLPGIFRGFNEKHRSINLKASEIRTSVIVEQLKKADIDIGIMATPLGIDGFLEIPLYYEKFLLYVSPQEAISSSSEVHSEELPSDRLWVLQEGHCLRNQVFNFCHKQSSYSSVYEAGSIDTLIKIVDANGGYTVIPELHLPFLSEKQQANVRPLLSDGSQFSAPVREVSLVIREDYMRERFLNILADTIKEIIPESMLDSRLKKFAIKI
;
A
#
# COMPACT_ATOMS: atom_id res chain seq x y z
N MET A 1 28.37 -0.46 -24.96
CA MET A 1 26.97 -0.56 -25.44
C MET A 1 26.06 -1.01 -24.26
N MET A 2 25.05 -0.25 -24.00
CA MET A 2 24.03 -0.57 -22.96
C MET A 2 23.39 -1.93 -23.24
N ASN A 3 23.29 -2.78 -22.21
CA ASN A 3 22.67 -4.11 -22.29
C ASN A 3 22.02 -4.45 -20.92
N LEU A 4 21.26 -5.55 -20.84
CA LEU A 4 20.55 -5.92 -19.62
C LEU A 4 21.50 -6.11 -18.43
N ASN A 5 22.67 -6.72 -18.62
CA ASN A 5 23.63 -6.90 -17.52
C ASN A 5 24.10 -5.55 -16.93
N THR A 6 24.34 -4.54 -17.78
CA THR A 6 24.74 -3.21 -17.27
C THR A 6 23.61 -2.53 -16.51
N LEU A 7 22.35 -2.76 -16.89
CA LEU A 7 21.17 -2.30 -16.11
C LEU A 7 21.08 -3.03 -14.78
N GLU A 8 21.31 -4.34 -14.73
CA GLU A 8 21.38 -5.11 -13.47
C GLU A 8 22.45 -4.57 -12.54
N TYR A 9 23.65 -4.20 -13.07
CA TYR A 9 24.73 -3.68 -12.23
C TYR A 9 24.40 -2.35 -11.57
N ILE A 10 23.75 -1.42 -12.29
CA ILE A 10 23.33 -0.15 -11.67
C ILE A 10 22.20 -0.35 -10.65
N VAL A 11 21.27 -1.27 -10.89
CA VAL A 11 20.20 -1.61 -9.92
C VAL A 11 20.80 -2.27 -8.68
N ALA A 12 21.73 -3.22 -8.85
CA ALA A 12 22.41 -3.87 -7.72
C ALA A 12 23.24 -2.87 -6.89
N LEU A 13 23.94 -1.93 -7.55
CA LEU A 13 24.70 -0.91 -6.83
C LEU A 13 23.79 0.05 -6.06
N ASP A 14 22.64 0.39 -6.60
CA ASP A 14 21.63 1.19 -5.90
C ASP A 14 21.10 0.47 -4.67
N ALA A 15 20.79 -0.84 -4.76
CA ALA A 15 20.27 -1.63 -3.66
C ALA A 15 21.30 -1.82 -2.54
N HIS A 16 22.55 -2.11 -2.86
CA HIS A 16 23.59 -2.44 -1.89
C HIS A 16 24.40 -1.24 -1.40
N ARG A 17 24.40 -0.14 -2.15
CA ARG A 17 25.18 1.09 -1.86
C ARG A 17 26.69 0.82 -1.65
N ASN A 18 27.17 -0.29 -2.15
CA ASN A 18 28.53 -0.79 -1.99
C ASN A 18 28.94 -1.62 -3.20
N PHE A 19 30.04 -1.22 -3.85
CA PHE A 19 30.53 -1.89 -5.08
C PHE A 19 30.88 -3.37 -4.89
N VAL A 20 31.45 -3.75 -3.73
CA VAL A 20 31.83 -5.15 -3.46
C VAL A 20 30.59 -6.02 -3.31
N LYS A 21 29.62 -5.58 -2.49
CA LYS A 21 28.36 -6.31 -2.28
C LYS A 21 27.54 -6.40 -3.56
N ALA A 22 27.48 -5.32 -4.35
CA ALA A 22 26.78 -5.31 -5.62
C ALA A 22 27.41 -6.28 -6.63
N ALA A 23 28.76 -6.32 -6.71
CA ALA A 23 29.47 -7.24 -7.58
C ALA A 23 29.23 -8.71 -7.19
N GLN A 24 29.24 -9.00 -5.88
CA GLN A 24 28.92 -10.34 -5.36
C GLN A 24 27.48 -10.76 -5.73
N ALA A 25 26.51 -9.84 -5.60
CA ALA A 25 25.12 -10.11 -5.96
C ALA A 25 24.93 -10.39 -7.45
N CYS A 26 25.74 -9.76 -8.32
CA CYS A 26 25.72 -9.97 -9.77
C CYS A 26 26.67 -11.09 -10.27
N GLY A 27 27.37 -11.80 -9.36
CA GLY A 27 28.28 -12.88 -9.75
C GLY A 27 29.52 -12.43 -10.53
N VAL A 28 29.96 -11.17 -10.35
CA VAL A 28 31.12 -10.61 -11.06
C VAL A 28 32.16 -10.04 -10.11
N SER A 29 33.38 -9.72 -10.63
CA SER A 29 34.38 -9.03 -9.84
C SER A 29 34.03 -7.55 -9.66
N GLN A 30 34.46 -6.96 -8.53
CA GLN A 30 34.24 -5.52 -8.29
C GLN A 30 34.85 -4.62 -9.36
N PRO A 31 36.07 -4.88 -9.90
CA PRO A 31 36.62 -4.12 -11.03
C PRO A 31 35.75 -4.21 -12.26
N THR A 32 35.19 -5.38 -12.57
CA THR A 32 34.29 -5.59 -13.72
C THR A 32 33.05 -4.73 -13.59
N LEU A 33 32.32 -4.84 -12.46
CA LEU A 33 31.13 -4.05 -12.23
C LEU A 33 31.40 -2.54 -12.29
N SER A 34 32.50 -2.10 -11.65
CA SER A 34 32.88 -0.67 -11.65
C SER A 34 33.19 -0.16 -13.06
N THR A 35 33.90 -0.95 -13.88
CA THR A 35 34.24 -0.59 -15.27
C THR A 35 32.99 -0.54 -16.14
N MET A 36 32.08 -1.52 -16.00
CA MET A 36 30.85 -1.55 -16.80
C MET A 36 29.94 -0.37 -16.48
N ILE A 37 29.83 0.00 -15.20
CA ILE A 37 29.07 1.21 -14.81
C ILE A 37 29.72 2.47 -15.36
N LYS A 38 31.06 2.61 -15.29
CA LYS A 38 31.77 3.75 -15.90
C LYS A 38 31.56 3.85 -17.42
N ASN A 39 31.57 2.72 -18.10
CA ASN A 39 31.33 2.69 -19.55
C ASN A 39 29.89 3.12 -19.89
N LEU A 40 28.90 2.70 -19.08
CA LEU A 40 27.51 3.12 -19.23
C LEU A 40 27.35 4.62 -18.96
N GLU A 41 27.99 5.15 -17.91
CA GLU A 41 28.01 6.59 -17.60
C GLU A 41 28.63 7.40 -18.76
N ALA A 42 29.74 6.91 -19.35
CA ALA A 42 30.38 7.53 -20.49
C ALA A 42 29.53 7.46 -21.76
N GLU A 43 28.84 6.32 -22.01
CA GLU A 43 27.96 6.12 -23.19
C GLU A 43 26.75 7.07 -23.13
N LEU A 44 26.20 7.31 -21.92
CA LEU A 44 25.05 8.18 -21.70
C LEU A 44 25.43 9.64 -21.47
N ASP A 45 26.74 9.93 -21.33
CA ASP A 45 27.28 11.26 -20.97
C ASP A 45 26.66 11.82 -19.68
N VAL A 46 26.49 10.94 -18.66
CA VAL A 46 25.96 11.33 -17.34
C VAL A 46 26.67 10.59 -16.21
N VAL A 47 26.68 11.19 -15.02
CA VAL A 47 27.13 10.51 -13.80
C VAL A 47 25.90 9.92 -13.10
N ILE A 48 25.84 8.59 -13.01
CA ILE A 48 24.73 7.88 -12.34
C ILE A 48 24.94 7.82 -10.84
N PHE A 49 26.18 7.61 -10.38
CA PHE A 49 26.51 7.51 -8.96
C PHE A 49 27.55 8.53 -8.50
N ASP A 50 27.27 9.20 -7.39
CA ASP A 50 28.28 9.95 -6.66
C ASP A 50 29.20 8.99 -5.89
N ARG A 51 30.43 8.87 -6.37
CA ARG A 51 31.46 7.96 -5.82
C ARG A 51 32.16 8.55 -4.59
N ASN A 52 32.01 9.85 -4.34
CA ASN A 52 32.61 10.53 -3.20
C ASN A 52 31.76 10.37 -1.93
N SER A 53 30.49 10.00 -2.11
CA SER A 53 29.60 9.74 -0.97
C SER A 53 29.86 8.35 -0.37
N HIS A 54 29.81 8.24 0.95
CA HIS A 54 29.89 6.98 1.69
C HIS A 54 28.70 6.88 2.65
N PRO A 55 27.73 5.97 2.42
CA PRO A 55 27.64 5.00 1.30
C PRO A 55 27.41 5.66 -0.06
N VAL A 56 27.80 4.98 -1.15
CA VAL A 56 27.57 5.43 -2.53
C VAL A 56 26.10 5.75 -2.76
N ARG A 57 25.82 6.89 -3.42
CA ARG A 57 24.46 7.35 -3.69
C ARG A 57 24.25 7.67 -5.17
N PRO A 58 23.05 7.39 -5.72
CA PRO A 58 22.75 7.85 -7.07
C PRO A 58 22.59 9.39 -7.08
N THR A 59 22.95 9.99 -8.19
CA THR A 59 22.62 11.39 -8.52
C THR A 59 21.13 11.54 -8.81
N ILE A 60 20.64 12.77 -8.97
CA ILE A 60 19.24 13.05 -9.32
C ILE A 60 18.89 12.38 -10.67
N ILE A 61 19.77 12.52 -11.68
CA ILE A 61 19.56 11.84 -12.97
C ILE A 61 19.77 10.33 -12.84
N GLY A 62 20.71 9.89 -12.00
CA GLY A 62 20.94 8.48 -11.70
C GLY A 62 19.71 7.78 -11.14
N GLN A 63 18.96 8.42 -10.24
CA GLN A 63 17.70 7.86 -9.71
C GLN A 63 16.68 7.60 -10.82
N LYS A 64 16.54 8.52 -11.78
CA LYS A 64 15.61 8.37 -12.92
C LYS A 64 16.07 7.23 -13.85
N ILE A 65 17.36 7.15 -14.13
CA ILE A 65 17.93 6.10 -14.98
C ILE A 65 17.77 4.72 -14.31
N ILE A 66 18.03 4.61 -13.00
CA ILE A 66 17.87 3.38 -12.24
C ILE A 66 16.39 2.94 -12.20
N ALA A 67 15.46 3.87 -11.99
CA ALA A 67 14.04 3.57 -12.05
C ALA A 67 13.64 2.99 -13.43
N GLN A 68 14.09 3.64 -14.53
CA GLN A 68 13.83 3.14 -15.89
C GLN A 68 14.54 1.81 -16.17
N ALA A 69 15.73 1.57 -15.61
CA ALA A 69 16.42 0.30 -15.69
C ALA A 69 15.63 -0.83 -15.02
N LYS A 70 15.05 -0.59 -13.84
CA LYS A 70 14.18 -1.57 -13.16
C LYS A 70 12.95 -1.92 -14.00
N VAL A 71 12.29 -0.92 -14.60
CA VAL A 71 11.17 -1.14 -15.55
C VAL A 71 11.60 -2.00 -16.73
N THR A 72 12.75 -1.67 -17.33
CA THR A 72 13.28 -2.41 -18.49
C THR A 72 13.60 -3.87 -18.14
N LEU A 73 14.23 -4.11 -16.99
CA LEU A 73 14.52 -5.46 -16.49
C LEU A 73 13.23 -6.24 -16.16
N SER A 74 12.23 -5.59 -15.58
CA SER A 74 10.91 -6.20 -15.34
C SER A 74 10.23 -6.60 -16.65
N ASN A 75 10.28 -5.74 -17.66
CA ASN A 75 9.72 -6.04 -18.99
C ASN A 75 10.49 -7.14 -19.71
N ALA A 76 11.82 -7.22 -19.53
CA ALA A 76 12.62 -8.34 -20.06
C ALA A 76 12.25 -9.67 -19.40
N ALA A 77 12.10 -9.69 -18.07
CA ALA A 77 11.62 -10.86 -17.33
C ALA A 77 10.20 -11.29 -17.77
N TYR A 78 9.35 -10.33 -18.13
CA TYR A 78 8.01 -10.64 -18.67
C TYR A 78 8.04 -11.45 -19.95
N ILE A 79 9.05 -11.29 -20.81
CA ILE A 79 9.22 -12.12 -22.00
C ILE A 79 9.39 -13.60 -21.61
N GLU A 80 10.17 -13.88 -20.57
CA GLU A 80 10.38 -15.24 -20.06
C GLU A 80 9.08 -15.81 -19.45
N GLU A 81 8.32 -14.97 -18.74
CA GLU A 81 7.02 -15.34 -18.18
C GLU A 81 6.00 -15.67 -19.27
N LEU A 82 5.94 -14.90 -20.36
CA LEU A 82 5.10 -15.19 -21.52
C LEU A 82 5.46 -16.54 -22.13
N ALA A 83 6.75 -16.79 -22.36
CA ALA A 83 7.21 -18.07 -22.89
C ALA A 83 6.94 -19.25 -21.94
N ALA A 84 6.96 -19.05 -20.63
CA ALA A 84 6.61 -20.06 -19.65
C ALA A 84 5.09 -20.32 -19.64
N SER A 85 4.28 -19.27 -19.77
CA SER A 85 2.81 -19.35 -19.83
C SER A 85 2.30 -20.20 -21.00
N GLU A 86 2.93 -20.08 -22.18
CA GLU A 86 2.63 -20.93 -23.35
C GLU A 86 2.84 -22.44 -23.06
N ARG A 87 3.74 -22.74 -22.12
CA ARG A 87 3.98 -24.12 -21.65
C ARG A 87 3.11 -24.53 -20.46
N GLY A 88 2.14 -23.71 -20.07
CA GLY A 88 1.26 -23.95 -18.91
C GLY A 88 1.97 -23.79 -17.57
N VAL A 89 3.15 -23.15 -17.53
CA VAL A 89 3.90 -22.87 -16.29
C VAL A 89 3.63 -21.44 -15.84
N GLU A 90 2.98 -21.30 -14.69
CA GLU A 90 2.82 -20.01 -14.04
C GLU A 90 4.06 -19.72 -13.19
N SER A 91 4.95 -18.86 -13.62
CA SER A 91 6.13 -18.48 -12.85
C SER A 91 6.34 -16.97 -12.89
N GLY A 92 7.09 -16.45 -11.92
CA GLY A 92 7.48 -15.06 -11.85
C GLY A 92 7.55 -14.54 -10.41
N SER A 93 7.80 -13.24 -10.28
CA SER A 93 7.83 -12.56 -8.98
C SER A 93 6.87 -11.36 -8.98
N LEU A 94 6.17 -11.16 -7.86
CA LEU A 94 5.25 -10.05 -7.64
C LEU A 94 5.59 -9.38 -6.31
N ASN A 95 5.95 -8.09 -6.37
CA ASN A 95 6.22 -7.27 -5.18
C ASN A 95 5.05 -6.32 -4.95
N ILE A 96 4.38 -6.43 -3.80
CA ILE A 96 3.25 -5.57 -3.47
C ILE A 96 3.54 -4.69 -2.25
N GLY A 97 3.02 -3.47 -2.30
CA GLY A 97 2.92 -2.60 -1.13
C GLY A 97 1.47 -2.51 -0.68
N ILE A 98 1.21 -2.59 0.63
CA ILE A 98 -0.13 -2.51 1.19
C ILE A 98 -0.13 -1.58 2.40
N ILE A 99 -1.18 -0.75 2.54
CA ILE A 99 -1.27 0.16 3.68
C ILE A 99 -1.62 -0.57 4.98
N PRO A 100 -1.11 -0.11 6.14
CA PRO A 100 -1.29 -0.79 7.43
C PRO A 100 -2.74 -0.96 7.87
N THR A 101 -3.65 -0.10 7.41
CA THR A 101 -5.08 -0.19 7.75
C THR A 101 -5.85 -1.21 6.92
N ILE A 102 -5.18 -1.92 6.00
CA ILE A 102 -5.76 -2.96 5.13
C ILE A 102 -4.99 -4.28 5.29
N ALA A 103 -3.67 -4.19 5.49
CA ALA A 103 -2.76 -5.32 5.54
C ALA A 103 -3.23 -6.47 6.47
N PRO A 104 -3.66 -6.22 7.73
CA PRO A 104 -4.05 -7.30 8.64
C PRO A 104 -5.21 -8.15 8.12
N TYR A 105 -6.09 -7.57 7.31
CA TYR A 105 -7.31 -8.24 6.82
C TYR A 105 -7.07 -9.02 5.52
N LEU A 106 -6.23 -8.50 4.63
CA LEU A 106 -6.02 -9.06 3.30
C LEU A 106 -4.82 -9.99 3.22
N LEU A 107 -3.68 -9.63 3.84
CA LEU A 107 -2.43 -10.39 3.67
C LEU A 107 -2.54 -11.86 4.03
N PRO A 108 -3.19 -12.27 5.14
CA PRO A 108 -3.33 -13.69 5.46
C PRO A 108 -4.04 -14.49 4.37
N GLY A 109 -5.11 -13.92 3.79
CA GLY A 109 -5.87 -14.53 2.70
C GLY A 109 -5.10 -14.54 1.38
N ILE A 110 -4.42 -13.44 1.05
CA ILE A 110 -3.58 -13.32 -0.15
C ILE A 110 -2.47 -14.39 -0.12
N PHE A 111 -1.70 -14.49 0.96
CA PHE A 111 -0.64 -15.50 1.08
C PHE A 111 -1.18 -16.92 0.99
N ARG A 112 -2.33 -17.20 1.62
CA ARG A 112 -2.98 -18.51 1.49
C ARG A 112 -3.37 -18.81 0.05
N GLY A 113 -4.06 -17.88 -0.63
CA GLY A 113 -4.47 -18.06 -2.03
C GLY A 113 -3.28 -18.29 -2.97
N PHE A 114 -2.21 -17.52 -2.82
CA PHE A 114 -0.99 -17.71 -3.61
C PHE A 114 -0.31 -19.05 -3.31
N ASN A 115 -0.22 -19.46 -2.05
CA ASN A 115 0.39 -20.75 -1.68
C ASN A 115 -0.44 -21.95 -2.17
N GLU A 116 -1.74 -21.83 -2.26
CA GLU A 116 -2.63 -22.90 -2.71
C GLU A 116 -2.73 -22.99 -4.24
N LYS A 117 -2.93 -21.85 -4.92
CA LYS A 117 -3.28 -21.79 -6.34
C LYS A 117 -2.12 -21.37 -7.24
N HIS A 118 -1.15 -20.58 -6.74
CA HIS A 118 -0.11 -19.91 -7.54
C HIS A 118 1.30 -20.10 -6.96
N ARG A 119 1.64 -21.34 -6.56
CA ARG A 119 2.90 -21.70 -5.85
C ARG A 119 4.18 -21.29 -6.58
N SER A 120 4.12 -21.19 -7.89
CA SER A 120 5.29 -20.82 -8.72
C SER A 120 5.48 -19.31 -8.83
N ILE A 121 4.59 -18.50 -8.25
CA ILE A 121 4.74 -17.05 -8.19
C ILE A 121 5.37 -16.69 -6.85
N ASN A 122 6.55 -16.06 -6.88
CA ASN A 122 7.21 -15.56 -5.68
C ASN A 122 6.57 -14.23 -5.27
N LEU A 123 5.66 -14.27 -4.28
CA LEU A 123 4.99 -13.09 -3.75
C LEU A 123 5.79 -12.47 -2.60
N LYS A 124 6.13 -11.20 -2.72
CA LYS A 124 6.68 -10.37 -1.64
C LYS A 124 5.72 -9.24 -1.32
N ALA A 125 5.31 -9.13 -0.07
CA ALA A 125 4.43 -8.05 0.41
C ALA A 125 5.16 -7.19 1.44
N SER A 126 4.94 -5.88 1.37
CA SER A 126 5.48 -4.90 2.32
C SER A 126 4.34 -4.05 2.86
N GLU A 127 4.19 -4.04 4.19
CA GLU A 127 3.25 -3.15 4.87
C GLU A 127 3.89 -1.78 5.05
N ILE A 128 3.44 -0.79 4.29
CA ILE A 128 4.04 0.55 4.23
C ILE A 128 2.97 1.63 3.98
N ARG A 129 3.26 2.87 4.38
CA ARG A 129 2.34 4.00 4.22
C ARG A 129 2.15 4.38 2.75
N THR A 130 1.01 5.00 2.43
CA THR A 130 0.66 5.45 1.07
C THR A 130 1.76 6.24 0.37
N SER A 131 2.38 7.20 1.04
CA SER A 131 3.46 8.01 0.46
C SER A 131 4.67 7.17 0.05
N VAL A 132 5.01 6.15 0.85
CA VAL A 132 6.11 5.21 0.57
C VAL A 132 5.73 4.27 -0.58
N ILE A 133 4.48 3.78 -0.64
CA ILE A 133 3.98 2.97 -1.76
C ILE A 133 4.10 3.75 -3.07
N VAL A 134 3.61 5.00 -3.09
CA VAL A 134 3.70 5.89 -4.26
C VAL A 134 5.15 6.10 -4.70
N GLU A 135 6.05 6.34 -3.74
CA GLU A 135 7.48 6.50 -4.03
C GLU A 135 8.10 5.21 -4.60
N GLN A 136 7.79 4.06 -4.00
CA GLN A 136 8.30 2.77 -4.47
C GLN A 136 7.73 2.34 -5.82
N LEU A 137 6.46 2.65 -6.11
CA LEU A 137 5.88 2.47 -7.45
C LEU A 137 6.61 3.33 -8.48
N LYS A 138 6.86 4.62 -8.21
CA LYS A 138 7.63 5.51 -9.09
C LYS A 138 9.04 4.99 -9.39
N LYS A 139 9.66 4.35 -8.40
CA LYS A 139 11.01 3.77 -8.50
C LYS A 139 11.02 2.35 -9.07
N ALA A 140 9.85 1.77 -9.36
CA ALA A 140 9.70 0.36 -9.73
C ALA A 140 10.33 -0.62 -8.70
N ASP A 141 10.31 -0.26 -7.40
CA ASP A 141 10.71 -1.13 -6.30
C ASP A 141 9.59 -2.12 -5.92
N ILE A 142 8.34 -1.74 -6.16
CA ILE A 142 7.15 -2.59 -6.09
C ILE A 142 6.36 -2.51 -7.39
N ASP A 143 5.59 -3.56 -7.65
CA ASP A 143 4.77 -3.72 -8.85
C ASP A 143 3.37 -3.13 -8.68
N ILE A 144 2.73 -3.41 -7.55
CA ILE A 144 1.33 -3.05 -7.27
C ILE A 144 1.22 -2.50 -5.85
N GLY A 145 0.48 -1.41 -5.70
CA GLY A 145 0.05 -0.87 -4.40
C GLY A 145 -1.40 -1.26 -4.08
N ILE A 146 -1.69 -1.65 -2.83
CA ILE A 146 -3.05 -1.86 -2.31
C ILE A 146 -3.32 -0.76 -1.29
N MET A 147 -4.18 0.18 -1.63
CA MET A 147 -4.39 1.36 -0.80
C MET A 147 -5.75 2.01 -1.04
N ALA A 148 -6.09 2.97 -0.19
CA ALA A 148 -7.28 3.78 -0.38
C ALA A 148 -7.08 4.78 -1.52
N THR A 149 -8.13 5.04 -2.31
CA THR A 149 -8.18 5.95 -3.46
C THR A 149 -9.43 6.85 -3.38
N PRO A 150 -9.51 7.95 -4.17
CA PRO A 150 -8.57 8.39 -5.20
C PRO A 150 -7.33 9.08 -4.62
N LEU A 151 -6.16 8.91 -5.27
CA LEU A 151 -4.91 9.56 -4.87
C LEU A 151 -4.77 10.97 -5.44
N GLY A 152 -5.35 11.20 -6.63
CA GLY A 152 -5.18 12.46 -7.36
C GLY A 152 -3.74 12.73 -7.81
N ILE A 153 -2.96 11.68 -8.10
CA ILE A 153 -1.56 11.75 -8.51
C ILE A 153 -1.43 11.20 -9.93
N ASP A 154 -0.81 11.98 -10.83
CA ASP A 154 -0.58 11.56 -12.21
C ASP A 154 0.45 10.42 -12.32
N GLY A 155 0.37 9.64 -13.42
CA GLY A 155 1.29 8.55 -13.73
C GLY A 155 0.91 7.20 -13.12
N PHE A 156 -0.29 7.10 -12.54
CA PHE A 156 -0.81 5.85 -11.97
C PHE A 156 -2.21 5.54 -12.50
N LEU A 157 -2.47 4.25 -12.65
CA LEU A 157 -3.81 3.71 -12.85
C LEU A 157 -4.34 3.20 -11.50
N GLU A 158 -5.51 3.65 -11.14
CA GLU A 158 -6.25 3.22 -9.95
C GLU A 158 -7.37 2.27 -10.39
N ILE A 159 -7.32 1.03 -9.91
CA ILE A 159 -8.27 -0.03 -10.28
C ILE A 159 -9.07 -0.39 -9.02
N PRO A 160 -10.32 0.12 -8.89
CA PRO A 160 -11.14 -0.13 -7.72
C PRO A 160 -11.39 -1.62 -7.51
N LEU A 161 -11.19 -2.10 -6.27
CA LEU A 161 -11.43 -3.48 -5.86
C LEU A 161 -12.69 -3.63 -5.05
N TYR A 162 -12.82 -2.83 -3.99
CA TYR A 162 -13.95 -2.90 -3.08
C TYR A 162 -14.19 -1.57 -2.36
N TYR A 163 -15.35 -1.49 -1.74
CA TYR A 163 -15.83 -0.34 -0.99
C TYR A 163 -16.14 -0.77 0.44
N GLU A 164 -15.55 -0.10 1.43
CA GLU A 164 -15.63 -0.46 2.83
C GLU A 164 -16.19 0.69 3.66
N LYS A 165 -17.20 0.38 4.49
CA LYS A 165 -17.80 1.36 5.40
C LYS A 165 -16.88 1.63 6.58
N PHE A 166 -16.99 2.84 7.10
CA PHE A 166 -16.44 3.19 8.39
C PHE A 166 -17.50 3.00 9.47
N LEU A 167 -17.05 2.49 10.61
CA LEU A 167 -17.85 2.27 11.81
C LEU A 167 -17.24 3.02 12.99
N LEU A 168 -18.05 3.38 13.94
CA LEU A 168 -17.60 3.99 15.19
C LEU A 168 -17.36 2.90 16.23
N TYR A 169 -16.18 2.90 16.84
CA TYR A 169 -15.89 2.14 18.05
C TYR A 169 -15.91 3.12 19.23
N VAL A 170 -16.82 2.92 20.17
CA VAL A 170 -17.09 3.88 21.26
C VAL A 170 -17.04 3.20 22.62
N SER A 171 -16.38 3.85 23.60
CA SER A 171 -16.39 3.37 24.99
C SER A 171 -17.80 3.37 25.57
N PRO A 172 -18.19 2.34 26.35
CA PRO A 172 -19.47 2.34 27.06
C PRO A 172 -19.69 3.52 28.01
N GLN A 173 -18.62 4.22 28.38
CA GLN A 173 -18.69 5.39 29.28
C GLN A 173 -19.15 6.66 28.55
N GLU A 174 -19.16 6.68 27.24
CA GLU A 174 -19.57 7.83 26.44
C GLU A 174 -21.09 7.85 26.23
N ALA A 175 -21.70 9.03 26.31
CA ALA A 175 -23.16 9.19 26.15
C ALA A 175 -23.64 8.66 24.77
N ILE A 176 -22.84 8.85 23.72
CA ILE A 176 -23.14 8.38 22.36
C ILE A 176 -23.17 6.85 22.24
N SER A 177 -22.65 6.10 23.23
CA SER A 177 -22.69 4.64 23.25
C SER A 177 -24.08 4.05 23.36
N SER A 178 -25.05 4.82 23.88
CA SER A 178 -26.47 4.42 24.00
C SER A 178 -27.25 4.53 22.69
N SER A 179 -26.74 5.24 21.70
CA SER A 179 -27.39 5.41 20.39
C SER A 179 -27.28 4.15 19.54
N SER A 180 -28.33 3.83 18.77
CA SER A 180 -28.29 2.73 17.80
C SER A 180 -27.41 3.03 16.57
N GLU A 181 -27.28 4.30 16.23
CA GLU A 181 -26.46 4.86 15.15
C GLU A 181 -25.94 6.24 15.56
N VAL A 182 -24.88 6.74 14.95
CA VAL A 182 -24.27 8.02 15.29
C VAL A 182 -24.01 8.82 14.03
N HIS A 183 -24.40 10.09 14.03
CA HIS A 183 -24.08 11.01 12.95
C HIS A 183 -22.73 11.69 13.18
N SER A 184 -21.97 11.88 12.11
CA SER A 184 -20.61 12.46 12.19
C SER A 184 -20.59 13.87 12.82
N GLU A 185 -21.67 14.65 12.66
CA GLU A 185 -21.83 15.97 13.27
C GLU A 185 -21.98 15.93 14.81
N GLU A 186 -22.52 14.84 15.35
CA GLU A 186 -22.77 14.66 16.78
C GLU A 186 -21.52 14.24 17.55
N LEU A 187 -20.43 13.89 16.85
CA LEU A 187 -19.22 13.40 17.48
C LEU A 187 -18.49 14.52 18.26
N PRO A 188 -18.22 14.32 19.57
CA PRO A 188 -17.46 15.29 20.36
C PRO A 188 -16.00 15.38 19.89
N SER A 189 -15.52 16.56 19.54
CA SER A 189 -14.17 16.75 19.00
C SER A 189 -13.04 16.42 19.99
N ASP A 190 -13.31 16.44 21.29
CA ASP A 190 -12.35 16.25 22.37
C ASP A 190 -12.18 14.80 22.84
N ARG A 191 -12.91 13.85 22.24
CA ARG A 191 -12.92 12.42 22.61
C ARG A 191 -12.50 11.47 21.50
N LEU A 192 -12.05 12.00 20.34
CA LEU A 192 -11.66 11.21 19.17
C LEU A 192 -10.18 10.79 19.26
N TRP A 193 -9.93 9.49 19.24
CA TRP A 193 -8.60 8.90 19.07
C TRP A 193 -8.36 8.57 17.59
N VAL A 194 -7.22 8.98 17.03
CA VAL A 194 -6.90 8.82 15.61
C VAL A 194 -5.54 8.18 15.40
N LEU A 195 -5.36 7.61 14.20
CA LEU A 195 -4.07 7.09 13.77
C LEU A 195 -3.06 8.22 13.57
N GLN A 196 -1.79 7.86 13.66
CA GLN A 196 -0.63 8.72 13.38
C GLN A 196 -0.74 9.39 12.01
N GLU A 197 -0.13 10.56 11.87
CA GLU A 197 0.00 11.26 10.58
C GLU A 197 0.67 10.36 9.52
N GLY A 198 0.18 10.46 8.26
CA GLY A 198 0.61 9.62 7.14
C GLY A 198 -0.22 8.35 6.93
N HIS A 199 -1.22 8.07 7.78
CA HIS A 199 -2.26 7.08 7.49
C HIS A 199 -3.44 7.75 6.77
N CYS A 200 -3.85 7.22 5.60
CA CYS A 200 -5.00 7.75 4.86
C CYS A 200 -6.28 7.79 5.69
N LEU A 201 -6.48 6.79 6.55
CA LEU A 201 -7.63 6.71 7.43
C LEU A 201 -7.75 7.95 8.35
N ARG A 202 -6.64 8.51 8.83
CA ARG A 202 -6.66 9.74 9.63
C ARG A 202 -7.28 10.90 8.84
N ASN A 203 -6.81 11.13 7.62
CA ASN A 203 -7.30 12.20 6.77
C ASN A 203 -8.77 11.99 6.41
N GLN A 204 -9.15 10.75 6.08
CA GLN A 204 -10.52 10.39 5.80
C GLN A 204 -11.44 10.67 7.00
N VAL A 205 -11.02 10.29 8.23
CA VAL A 205 -11.76 10.58 9.46
C VAL A 205 -11.95 12.08 9.65
N PHE A 206 -10.92 12.90 9.46
CA PHE A 206 -11.04 14.34 9.57
C PHE A 206 -11.93 14.95 8.48
N ASN A 207 -11.91 14.40 7.26
CA ASN A 207 -12.72 14.91 6.16
C ASN A 207 -14.23 14.77 6.40
N PHE A 208 -14.68 13.70 7.08
CA PHE A 208 -16.10 13.54 7.37
C PHE A 208 -16.52 14.00 8.78
N CYS A 209 -15.60 14.02 9.74
CA CYS A 209 -15.92 14.53 11.10
C CYS A 209 -15.88 16.06 11.17
N HIS A 210 -15.39 16.77 10.15
CA HIS A 210 -15.28 18.24 10.07
C HIS A 210 -14.64 18.93 11.30
N LYS A 211 -13.98 18.17 12.18
CA LYS A 211 -13.40 18.67 13.42
C LYS A 211 -12.00 18.13 13.60
N GLN A 212 -11.05 19.04 13.85
CA GLN A 212 -9.72 18.64 14.34
C GLN A 212 -9.84 18.27 15.81
N SER A 213 -9.24 17.16 16.22
CA SER A 213 -9.19 16.78 17.63
C SER A 213 -8.42 17.83 18.42
N SER A 214 -9.03 18.38 19.46
CA SER A 214 -8.43 19.37 20.38
C SER A 214 -7.77 18.71 21.60
N TYR A 215 -7.41 17.43 21.49
CA TYR A 215 -6.74 16.73 22.59
C TYR A 215 -5.39 17.35 22.94
N SER A 216 -5.20 17.65 24.23
CA SER A 216 -3.91 18.06 24.79
C SER A 216 -2.89 16.91 24.88
N SER A 217 -3.34 15.66 24.75
CA SER A 217 -2.50 14.45 24.72
C SER A 217 -2.70 13.76 23.38
N VAL A 218 -1.85 14.07 22.41
CA VAL A 218 -1.86 13.41 21.09
C VAL A 218 -1.13 12.08 21.25
N TYR A 219 -1.87 10.98 21.32
CA TYR A 219 -1.28 9.66 21.10
C TYR A 219 -1.43 9.29 19.63
N GLU A 220 -0.32 9.17 18.96
CA GLU A 220 -0.27 8.74 17.58
C GLU A 220 -0.16 7.22 17.54
N ALA A 221 -1.30 6.53 17.42
CA ALA A 221 -1.34 5.09 17.31
C ALA A 221 -0.86 4.62 15.93
N GLY A 222 -0.01 3.59 15.93
CA GLY A 222 0.47 2.95 14.69
C GLY A 222 -0.53 1.93 14.12
N SER A 223 -1.55 1.48 14.90
CA SER A 223 -2.51 0.46 14.47
C SER A 223 -3.90 0.69 15.06
N ILE A 224 -4.91 0.14 14.38
CA ILE A 224 -6.31 0.17 14.82
C ILE A 224 -6.50 -0.61 16.14
N ASP A 225 -5.82 -1.76 16.30
CA ASP A 225 -5.85 -2.54 17.53
C ASP A 225 -5.40 -1.73 18.76
N THR A 226 -4.38 -0.89 18.58
CA THR A 226 -3.90 -0.01 19.65
C THR A 226 -4.93 1.05 19.98
N LEU A 227 -5.59 1.65 18.98
CA LEU A 227 -6.67 2.63 19.21
C LEU A 227 -7.81 2.03 20.00
N ILE A 228 -8.25 0.83 19.66
CA ILE A 228 -9.33 0.12 20.38
C ILE A 228 -8.95 -0.10 21.85
N LYS A 229 -7.74 -0.56 22.13
CA LYS A 229 -7.24 -0.73 23.51
C LYS A 229 -7.17 0.59 24.28
N ILE A 230 -6.85 1.69 23.61
CA ILE A 230 -6.85 3.02 24.20
C ILE A 230 -8.27 3.44 24.55
N VAL A 231 -9.25 3.26 23.65
CA VAL A 231 -10.67 3.54 23.90
C VAL A 231 -11.18 2.70 25.06
N ASP A 232 -10.84 1.40 25.10
CA ASP A 232 -11.25 0.50 26.19
C ASP A 232 -10.71 0.95 27.56
N ALA A 233 -9.49 1.48 27.60
CA ALA A 233 -8.81 1.86 28.83
C ALA A 233 -9.12 3.30 29.31
N ASN A 234 -9.30 4.25 28.34
CA ASN A 234 -9.33 5.69 28.65
C ASN A 234 -10.66 6.36 28.29
N GLY A 235 -11.62 5.64 27.71
CA GLY A 235 -12.84 6.24 27.18
C GLY A 235 -12.64 6.91 25.82
N GLY A 236 -13.65 7.63 25.36
CA GLY A 236 -13.67 8.23 24.03
C GLY A 236 -14.10 7.27 22.94
N TYR A 237 -13.72 7.57 21.72
CA TYR A 237 -14.11 6.79 20.56
C TYR A 237 -13.04 6.85 19.45
N THR A 238 -13.13 5.92 18.53
CA THR A 238 -12.32 5.89 17.29
C THR A 238 -13.14 5.39 16.11
N VAL A 239 -12.64 5.59 14.90
CA VAL A 239 -13.27 5.08 13.69
C VAL A 239 -12.48 3.87 13.20
N ILE A 240 -13.20 2.80 12.87
CA ILE A 240 -12.64 1.54 12.40
C ILE A 240 -13.23 1.15 11.05
N PRO A 241 -12.48 0.46 10.19
CA PRO A 241 -13.02 -0.12 8.96
C PRO A 241 -13.90 -1.35 9.27
N GLU A 242 -14.91 -1.59 8.44
CA GLU A 242 -15.85 -2.71 8.61
C GLU A 242 -15.14 -4.08 8.64
N LEU A 243 -14.06 -4.25 7.86
CA LEU A 243 -13.23 -5.48 7.87
C LEU A 243 -12.55 -5.76 9.23
N HIS A 244 -12.55 -4.79 10.15
CA HIS A 244 -12.02 -5.01 11.50
C HIS A 244 -13.00 -5.77 12.41
N LEU A 245 -14.30 -5.78 12.10
CA LEU A 245 -15.33 -6.40 12.96
C LEU A 245 -15.02 -7.84 13.39
N PRO A 246 -14.58 -8.76 12.50
CA PRO A 246 -14.28 -10.13 12.90
C PRO A 246 -13.10 -10.29 13.86
N PHE A 247 -12.29 -9.26 14.03
CA PHE A 247 -11.11 -9.25 14.92
C PHE A 247 -11.44 -8.74 16.33
N LEU A 248 -12.65 -8.21 16.52
CA LEU A 248 -13.15 -7.78 17.82
C LEU A 248 -13.71 -8.94 18.62
N SER A 249 -13.45 -8.97 19.93
CA SER A 249 -14.17 -9.86 20.85
C SER A 249 -15.66 -9.52 20.90
N GLU A 250 -16.51 -10.45 21.32
CA GLU A 250 -17.97 -10.22 21.46
C GLU A 250 -18.30 -8.97 22.31
N LYS A 251 -17.54 -8.78 23.40
CA LYS A 251 -17.68 -7.59 24.25
C LYS A 251 -17.34 -6.30 23.49
N GLN A 252 -16.33 -6.32 22.64
CA GLN A 252 -15.92 -5.16 21.84
C GLN A 252 -16.90 -4.90 20.69
N GLN A 253 -17.45 -5.94 20.07
CA GLN A 253 -18.47 -5.79 19.02
C GLN A 253 -19.71 -5.06 19.53
N ALA A 254 -20.09 -5.27 20.80
CA ALA A 254 -21.17 -4.53 21.44
C ALA A 254 -20.93 -3.01 21.54
N ASN A 255 -19.67 -2.57 21.41
CA ASN A 255 -19.26 -1.17 21.44
C ASN A 255 -19.20 -0.52 20.05
N VAL A 256 -19.52 -1.25 18.98
CA VAL A 256 -19.52 -0.72 17.62
C VAL A 256 -20.88 -0.09 17.29
N ARG A 257 -20.85 1.04 16.61
CA ARG A 257 -22.05 1.74 16.12
C ARG A 257 -21.92 2.05 14.64
N PRO A 258 -23.00 1.94 13.86
CA PRO A 258 -23.05 2.51 12.52
C PRO A 258 -22.76 4.00 12.57
N LEU A 259 -21.89 4.45 11.66
CA LEU A 259 -21.55 5.86 11.48
C LEU A 259 -22.26 6.35 10.23
N LEU A 260 -22.99 7.46 10.34
CA LEU A 260 -23.67 8.11 9.24
C LEU A 260 -22.99 9.45 8.92
N SER A 261 -22.89 9.78 7.65
CA SER A 261 -22.39 11.08 7.20
C SER A 261 -23.54 12.06 6.93
N ASP A 262 -23.23 13.36 6.99
CA ASP A 262 -24.19 14.45 6.82
C ASP A 262 -25.12 14.32 5.63
N GLY A 263 -26.37 14.69 5.83
CA GLY A 263 -27.33 15.02 4.77
C GLY A 263 -28.11 13.86 4.18
N SER A 264 -27.84 12.62 4.54
CA SER A 264 -28.72 11.51 4.15
C SER A 264 -28.90 10.52 5.28
N GLN A 265 -30.14 10.18 5.60
CA GLN A 265 -30.49 9.17 6.63
C GLN A 265 -29.93 7.76 6.37
N PHE A 266 -29.18 7.54 5.29
CA PHE A 266 -28.79 6.20 4.83
C PHE A 266 -27.35 6.08 4.30
N SER A 267 -26.48 7.08 4.46
CA SER A 267 -25.13 6.99 3.90
C SER A 267 -24.05 6.90 4.95
N ALA A 268 -23.56 5.70 5.18
CA ALA A 268 -22.31 5.50 5.91
C ALA A 268 -21.14 6.09 5.10
N PRO A 269 -20.15 6.72 5.75
CA PRO A 269 -18.91 7.08 5.09
C PRO A 269 -18.18 5.81 4.62
N VAL A 270 -17.70 5.83 3.37
CA VAL A 270 -17.11 4.68 2.70
C VAL A 270 -15.72 5.05 2.19
N ARG A 271 -14.77 4.13 2.23
CA ARG A 271 -13.51 4.23 1.50
C ARG A 271 -13.51 3.31 0.28
N GLU A 272 -12.97 3.79 -0.81
CA GLU A 272 -12.60 2.96 -1.96
C GLU A 272 -11.21 2.38 -1.72
N VAL A 273 -11.04 1.09 -1.94
CA VAL A 273 -9.75 0.41 -1.94
C VAL A 273 -9.44 -0.10 -3.32
N SER A 274 -8.25 0.23 -3.82
CA SER A 274 -7.84 -0.05 -5.19
C SER A 274 -6.48 -0.75 -5.26
N LEU A 275 -6.27 -1.44 -6.38
CA LEU A 275 -4.93 -1.72 -6.88
C LEU A 275 -4.43 -0.47 -7.61
N VAL A 276 -3.23 -0.06 -7.27
CA VAL A 276 -2.57 1.09 -7.89
C VAL A 276 -1.30 0.60 -8.58
N ILE A 277 -1.19 0.88 -9.87
CA ILE A 277 -0.05 0.51 -10.72
C ILE A 277 0.45 1.73 -11.50
N ARG A 278 1.68 1.67 -11.98
CA ARG A 278 2.15 2.65 -12.97
C ARG A 278 1.38 2.48 -14.28
N GLU A 279 1.22 3.55 -15.03
CA GLU A 279 0.57 3.53 -16.37
C GLU A 279 1.28 2.62 -17.37
N ASP A 280 2.60 2.42 -17.21
CA ASP A 280 3.43 1.55 -18.07
C ASP A 280 3.54 0.10 -17.57
N TYR A 281 2.70 -0.31 -16.61
CA TYR A 281 2.70 -1.67 -16.09
C TYR A 281 2.07 -2.64 -17.07
N MET A 282 2.86 -3.64 -17.53
CA MET A 282 2.47 -4.55 -18.61
C MET A 282 2.01 -5.94 -18.15
N ARG A 283 2.19 -6.29 -16.86
CA ARG A 283 1.96 -7.65 -16.34
C ARG A 283 0.52 -7.82 -15.84
N GLU A 284 -0.46 -7.60 -16.72
CA GLU A 284 -1.91 -7.66 -16.40
C GLU A 284 -2.33 -8.98 -15.73
N ARG A 285 -1.65 -10.09 -16.08
CA ARG A 285 -1.95 -11.38 -15.47
C ARG A 285 -1.77 -11.37 -13.97
N PHE A 286 -0.66 -10.83 -13.43
CA PHE A 286 -0.45 -10.74 -11.98
C PHE A 286 -1.44 -9.80 -11.31
N LEU A 287 -1.82 -8.73 -12.00
CA LEU A 287 -2.86 -7.84 -11.55
C LEU A 287 -4.20 -8.58 -11.38
N ASN A 288 -4.59 -9.37 -12.37
CA ASN A 288 -5.83 -10.15 -12.34
C ASN A 288 -5.79 -11.25 -11.26
N ILE A 289 -4.69 -12.01 -11.16
CA ILE A 289 -4.51 -13.02 -10.10
C ILE A 289 -4.66 -12.39 -8.71
N LEU A 290 -4.01 -11.25 -8.47
CA LEU A 290 -4.10 -10.56 -7.18
C LEU A 290 -5.52 -10.02 -6.94
N ALA A 291 -6.15 -9.41 -7.95
CA ALA A 291 -7.51 -8.88 -7.85
C ALA A 291 -8.52 -10.01 -7.53
N ASP A 292 -8.44 -11.13 -8.24
CA ASP A 292 -9.35 -12.25 -8.03
C ASP A 292 -9.12 -12.92 -6.67
N THR A 293 -7.86 -13.07 -6.25
CA THR A 293 -7.53 -13.56 -4.89
C THR A 293 -8.12 -12.65 -3.82
N ILE A 294 -8.06 -11.32 -3.99
CA ILE A 294 -8.64 -10.37 -3.01
C ILE A 294 -10.15 -10.45 -3.01
N LYS A 295 -10.81 -10.54 -4.17
CA LYS A 295 -12.27 -10.65 -4.26
C LYS A 295 -12.82 -11.91 -3.56
N GLU A 296 -12.07 -13.01 -3.53
CA GLU A 296 -12.45 -14.22 -2.78
C GLU A 296 -12.39 -14.02 -1.25
N ILE A 297 -11.62 -13.05 -0.77
CA ILE A 297 -11.45 -12.75 0.67
C ILE A 297 -12.53 -11.77 1.16
N ILE A 298 -12.92 -10.82 0.30
CA ILE A 298 -13.80 -9.72 0.63
C ILE A 298 -15.27 -10.17 0.62
N PRO A 299 -16.09 -9.74 1.61
CA PRO A 299 -17.53 -9.95 1.56
C PRO A 299 -18.17 -9.39 0.28
N GLU A 300 -19.10 -10.15 -0.32
CA GLU A 300 -19.76 -9.76 -1.58
C GLU A 300 -20.44 -8.38 -1.49
N SER A 301 -20.96 -8.01 -0.32
CA SER A 301 -21.55 -6.69 -0.06
C SER A 301 -20.60 -5.52 -0.28
N MET A 302 -19.30 -5.73 -0.14
CA MET A 302 -18.26 -4.70 -0.36
C MET A 302 -17.84 -4.57 -1.82
N LEU A 303 -18.23 -5.51 -2.68
CA LEU A 303 -17.95 -5.50 -4.12
C LEU A 303 -18.97 -4.64 -4.91
N ASP A 304 -19.99 -4.11 -4.24
CA ASP A 304 -21.05 -3.32 -4.86
C ASP A 304 -20.54 -1.93 -5.26
N SER A 305 -20.36 -1.71 -6.57
CA SER A 305 -19.92 -0.45 -7.15
C SER A 305 -20.86 0.75 -6.88
N ARG A 306 -22.12 0.51 -6.47
CA ARG A 306 -23.06 1.56 -6.06
C ARG A 306 -22.58 2.31 -4.80
N LEU A 307 -21.71 1.70 -4.00
CA LEU A 307 -21.10 2.33 -2.84
C LEU A 307 -20.11 3.45 -3.21
N LYS A 308 -19.60 3.48 -4.46
CA LYS A 308 -18.66 4.50 -4.96
C LYS A 308 -19.15 5.93 -4.72
N LYS A 309 -20.46 6.18 -4.85
CA LYS A 309 -21.06 7.52 -4.66
C LYS A 309 -20.90 8.06 -3.22
N PHE A 310 -20.62 7.19 -2.25
CA PHE A 310 -20.39 7.54 -0.85
C PHE A 310 -18.90 7.53 -0.46
N ALA A 311 -18.00 7.27 -1.41
CA ALA A 311 -16.56 7.21 -1.15
C ALA A 311 -16.02 8.59 -0.78
N ILE A 312 -15.27 8.63 0.32
CA ILE A 312 -14.66 9.83 0.86
C ILE A 312 -13.34 10.07 0.13
N LYS A 313 -13.10 11.31 -0.30
CA LYS A 313 -11.80 11.71 -0.84
C LYS A 313 -10.72 11.64 0.23
N ILE A 314 -9.51 11.28 -0.17
CA ILE A 314 -8.32 11.20 0.69
C ILE A 314 -7.73 12.59 0.91
#